data_48d8c8c460a3664451b60ece18600726
#
_entry.id   48d8c8c460a3664451b60ece18600726
#
_cell.length_a   1.000
_cell.length_b   1.000
_cell.length_c   1.000
_cell.angle_alpha   90.00
_cell.angle_beta   90.00
_cell.angle_gamma   90.00
#
_symmetry.space_group_name_H-M   'P 1'
#
loop_
_entity.id
_entity.type
_entity.pdbx_description
1 polymer ?
#
loop_
_entity_poly.entity_id
_entity_poly.type
_entity_poly.pdbx_seq_one_letter_code
_entity_poly.pdbx_strand_id
1 'polypeptide(L)'
;MADPITISRHDDCPAAEAGIVDAGLGNANDAAAPLHEVRPISCFARLPSGEVIGGAVGRTWGACCELQQLWVSPPHRRRGLGARLIGEFEAHARARGCAQFYL
;
A
#
# COMPACT_ATOMS: atom_id res chain seq x y z
N MET A 1 -36.73 -2.67 18.94
CA MET A 1 -36.59 -1.32 18.35
C MET A 1 -35.11 -1.00 18.21
N ALA A 2 -34.69 -0.57 17.06
CA ALA A 2 -33.31 -0.09 16.88
C ALA A 2 -33.14 1.27 17.55
N ASP A 3 -31.96 1.54 18.15
CA ASP A 3 -31.64 2.85 18.69
C ASP A 3 -31.59 3.88 17.56
N PRO A 4 -32.00 5.14 17.83
CA PRO A 4 -31.89 6.18 16.82
C PRO A 4 -30.41 6.43 16.46
N ILE A 5 -30.12 6.48 15.17
CA ILE A 5 -28.79 6.73 14.64
C ILE A 5 -28.74 8.19 14.20
N THR A 6 -27.69 8.89 14.62
CA THR A 6 -27.38 10.23 14.11
C THR A 6 -26.03 10.22 13.41
N ILE A 7 -25.91 11.05 12.38
CA ILE A 7 -24.66 11.23 11.64
C ILE A 7 -24.23 12.67 11.82
N SER A 8 -23.01 12.87 12.30
CA SER A 8 -22.42 14.19 12.47
C SER A 8 -21.39 14.49 11.38
N ARG A 9 -21.18 15.78 11.10
CA ARG A 9 -20.21 16.26 10.12
C ARG A 9 -19.11 17.04 10.83
N HIS A 10 -17.89 16.86 10.38
CA HIS A 10 -16.71 17.49 10.99
C HIS A 10 -15.79 18.02 9.89
N ASP A 11 -15.43 19.28 10.00
CA ASP A 11 -14.52 19.96 9.07
C ASP A 11 -13.14 20.19 9.67
N ASP A 12 -12.95 19.77 10.92
CA ASP A 12 -11.68 19.95 11.64
C ASP A 12 -10.68 18.82 11.31
N CYS A 13 -9.42 19.08 11.58
CA CYS A 13 -8.37 18.07 11.57
C CYS A 13 -8.72 16.92 12.51
N PRO A 14 -8.18 15.70 12.26
CA PRO A 14 -8.94 14.46 12.45
C PRO A 14 -9.74 14.45 13.74
N ALA A 15 -11.03 14.30 13.60
CA ALA A 15 -11.92 14.12 14.75
C ALA A 15 -11.41 12.95 15.60
N ALA A 16 -11.60 13.03 16.92
CA ALA A 16 -11.20 11.95 17.83
C ALA A 16 -11.80 10.61 17.44
N GLU A 17 -12.97 10.64 16.82
CA GLU A 17 -13.67 9.44 16.34
C GLU A 17 -12.92 8.71 15.20
N ALA A 18 -12.02 9.39 14.50
CA ALA A 18 -11.21 8.75 13.44
C ALA A 18 -10.39 7.58 13.99
N GLY A 19 -9.90 7.68 15.22
CA GLY A 19 -9.17 6.59 15.86
C GLY A 19 -10.03 5.35 16.09
N ILE A 20 -11.32 5.54 16.35
CA ILE A 20 -12.26 4.43 16.51
C ILE A 20 -12.46 3.69 15.18
N VAL A 21 -12.57 4.44 14.10
CA VAL A 21 -12.70 3.87 12.75
C VAL A 21 -11.44 3.12 12.35
N ASP A 22 -10.27 3.69 12.61
CA ASP A 22 -8.99 3.03 12.33
C ASP A 22 -8.84 1.73 13.11
N ALA A 23 -9.18 1.73 14.39
CA ALA A 23 -9.14 0.53 15.23
C ALA A 23 -10.11 -0.53 14.72
N GLY A 24 -11.31 -0.14 14.28
CA GLY A 24 -12.30 -1.04 13.70
C GLY A 24 -11.80 -1.69 12.41
N LEU A 25 -11.18 -0.91 11.53
CA LEU A 25 -10.58 -1.41 10.30
C LEU A 25 -9.40 -2.35 10.59
N GLY A 26 -8.55 -2.00 11.54
CA GLY A 26 -7.43 -2.84 11.95
C GLY A 26 -7.90 -4.20 12.44
N ASN A 27 -8.93 -4.23 13.29
CA ASN A 27 -9.51 -5.46 13.78
C ASN A 27 -10.13 -6.30 12.65
N ALA A 28 -10.81 -5.65 11.71
CA ALA A 28 -11.39 -6.34 10.55
C ALA A 28 -10.29 -6.94 9.65
N ASN A 29 -9.19 -6.22 9.44
CA ASN A 29 -8.05 -6.69 8.67
C ASN A 29 -7.36 -7.86 9.37
N ASP A 30 -7.22 -7.83 10.69
CA ASP A 30 -6.68 -8.94 11.47
C ASP A 30 -7.54 -10.21 11.36
N ALA A 31 -8.86 -10.05 11.30
CA ALA A 31 -9.77 -11.17 11.12
C ALA A 31 -9.68 -11.76 9.71
N ALA A 32 -9.39 -10.92 8.70
CA ALA A 32 -9.26 -11.36 7.31
C ALA A 32 -7.88 -11.92 7.00
N ALA A 33 -6.81 -11.30 7.56
CA ALA A 33 -5.42 -11.73 7.39
C ALA A 33 -4.60 -11.19 8.56
N PRO A 34 -3.95 -12.07 9.35
CA PRO A 34 -3.22 -11.64 10.55
C PRO A 34 -2.17 -10.57 10.23
N LEU A 35 -2.20 -9.45 10.96
CA LEU A 35 -1.28 -8.32 10.72
C LEU A 35 0.18 -8.68 11.00
N HIS A 36 0.46 -9.71 11.82
CA HIS A 36 1.83 -10.18 12.03
C HIS A 36 2.43 -10.81 10.76
N GLU A 37 1.61 -11.12 9.76
CA GLU A 37 2.07 -11.60 8.44
C GLU A 37 2.36 -10.47 7.47
N VAL A 38 2.16 -9.22 7.86
CA VAL A 38 2.49 -8.08 7.00
C VAL A 38 3.99 -8.01 6.81
N ARG A 39 4.42 -8.01 5.55
CA ARG A 39 5.82 -7.97 5.17
C ARG A 39 6.05 -6.83 4.19
N PRO A 40 7.16 -6.09 4.32
CA PRO A 40 7.51 -5.09 3.31
C PRO A 40 7.85 -5.76 1.98
N ILE A 41 7.56 -5.05 0.90
CA ILE A 41 7.96 -5.41 -0.45
C ILE A 41 8.35 -4.14 -1.19
N SER A 42 9.45 -4.20 -1.93
CA SER A 42 9.92 -3.06 -2.70
C SER A 42 10.82 -3.51 -3.85
N CYS A 43 10.92 -2.66 -4.86
CA CYS A 43 11.92 -2.78 -5.89
C CYS A 43 12.42 -1.39 -6.28
N PHE A 44 13.68 -1.30 -6.70
CA PHE A 44 14.33 -0.03 -6.99
C PHE A 44 15.04 -0.09 -8.33
N ALA A 45 14.99 1.03 -9.06
CA ALA A 45 15.78 1.24 -10.27
C ALA A 45 17.04 2.02 -9.91
N ARG A 46 18.20 1.53 -10.36
CA ARG A 46 19.49 2.14 -10.06
C ARG A 46 20.28 2.38 -11.34
N LEU A 47 21.05 3.44 -11.36
CA LEU A 47 22.09 3.64 -12.38
C LEU A 47 23.30 2.76 -12.06
N PRO A 48 24.24 2.59 -13.03
CA PRO A 48 25.48 1.85 -12.77
C PRO A 48 26.29 2.39 -11.59
N SER A 49 26.15 3.68 -11.27
CA SER A 49 26.76 4.30 -10.10
C SER A 49 26.18 3.83 -8.77
N GLY A 50 25.02 3.15 -8.80
CA GLY A 50 24.26 2.78 -7.61
C GLY A 50 23.20 3.79 -7.20
N GLU A 51 23.14 4.97 -7.85
CA GLU A 51 22.13 5.97 -7.56
C GLU A 51 20.72 5.43 -7.81
N VAL A 52 19.84 5.58 -6.83
CA VAL A 52 18.43 5.19 -6.95
C VAL A 52 17.67 6.28 -7.71
N ILE A 53 17.11 5.91 -8.85
CA ILE A 53 16.37 6.82 -9.73
C ILE A 53 14.88 6.53 -9.78
N GLY A 54 14.43 5.51 -9.08
CA GLY A 54 13.01 5.18 -8.96
C GLY A 54 12.79 4.01 -8.03
N GLY A 55 11.54 3.81 -7.63
CA GLY A 55 11.19 2.70 -6.76
C GLY A 55 9.70 2.52 -6.61
N ALA A 56 9.32 1.30 -6.27
CA ALA A 56 7.99 0.91 -5.88
C ALA A 56 8.07 0.29 -4.49
N VAL A 57 7.26 0.77 -3.58
CA VAL A 57 7.28 0.36 -2.17
C VAL A 57 5.86 0.04 -1.72
N GLY A 58 5.71 -1.06 -1.03
CA GLY A 58 4.43 -1.49 -0.52
C GLY A 58 4.54 -2.56 0.54
N ARG A 59 3.49 -3.34 0.67
CA ARG A 59 3.41 -4.41 1.68
C ARG A 59 2.58 -5.57 1.16
N THR A 60 2.83 -6.75 1.73
CA THR A 60 2.04 -7.95 1.47
C THR A 60 1.46 -8.50 2.76
N TRP A 61 0.30 -9.11 2.67
CA TRP A 61 -0.30 -9.91 3.75
C TRP A 61 -1.16 -11.00 3.11
N GLY A 62 -0.96 -12.25 3.56
CA GLY A 62 -1.62 -13.39 2.93
C GLY A 62 -1.36 -13.40 1.42
N ALA A 63 -2.42 -13.48 0.63
CA ALA A 63 -2.35 -13.45 -0.83
C ALA A 63 -2.52 -12.04 -1.42
N CYS A 64 -2.43 -11.00 -0.60
CA CYS A 64 -2.66 -9.62 -0.98
C CYS A 64 -1.37 -8.83 -1.06
N CYS A 65 -1.30 -7.89 -2.00
CA CYS A 65 -0.20 -6.94 -2.14
C CYS A 65 -0.77 -5.54 -2.37
N GLU A 66 -0.23 -4.56 -1.65
CA GLU A 66 -0.58 -3.15 -1.79
C GLU A 66 0.65 -2.35 -2.21
N LEU A 67 0.55 -1.64 -3.33
CA LEU A 67 1.55 -0.66 -3.74
C LEU A 67 1.22 0.67 -3.05
N GLN A 68 2.10 1.14 -2.18
CA GLN A 68 1.89 2.36 -1.39
C GLN A 68 2.55 3.57 -1.99
N GLN A 69 3.73 3.39 -2.59
CA GLN A 69 4.51 4.48 -3.16
C GLN A 69 5.16 4.05 -4.47
N LEU A 70 5.07 4.92 -5.47
CA LEU A 70 5.76 4.77 -6.74
C LEU A 70 6.39 6.12 -7.08
N TRP A 71 7.70 6.11 -7.32
CA TRP A 71 8.42 7.33 -7.66
C TRP A 71 9.46 7.05 -8.74
N VAL A 72 9.61 8.01 -9.65
CA VAL A 72 10.69 8.03 -10.64
C VAL A 72 11.28 9.44 -10.62
N SER A 73 12.61 9.55 -10.58
CA SER A 73 13.27 10.84 -10.56
C SER A 73 12.92 11.62 -11.83
N PRO A 74 12.74 12.95 -11.75
CA PRO A 74 12.28 13.76 -12.88
C PRO A 74 13.06 13.56 -14.18
N PRO A 75 14.42 13.53 -14.19
CA PRO A 75 15.17 13.34 -15.42
C PRO A 75 14.91 11.99 -16.12
N HIS A 76 14.38 11.01 -15.39
CA HIS A 76 14.20 9.65 -15.90
C HIS A 76 12.72 9.33 -16.17
N ARG A 77 11.85 10.30 -16.06
CA ARG A 77 10.42 10.14 -16.35
C ARG A 77 10.16 10.08 -17.86
N ARG A 78 8.95 9.61 -18.24
CA ARG A 78 8.47 9.48 -19.62
C ARG A 78 9.26 8.50 -20.46
N ARG A 79 9.92 7.51 -19.83
CA ARG A 79 10.69 6.44 -20.49
C ARG A 79 10.16 5.06 -20.17
N GLY A 80 8.96 4.97 -19.57
CA GLY A 80 8.35 3.71 -19.20
C GLY A 80 8.93 3.07 -17.94
N LEU A 81 9.77 3.77 -17.18
CA LEU A 81 10.41 3.21 -15.99
C LEU A 81 9.39 2.92 -14.88
N GLY A 82 8.37 3.79 -14.72
CA GLY A 82 7.30 3.54 -13.75
C GLY A 82 6.54 2.24 -14.04
N ALA A 83 6.21 1.99 -15.30
CA ALA A 83 5.54 0.77 -15.72
C ALA A 83 6.43 -0.47 -15.49
N ARG A 84 7.74 -0.35 -15.73
CA ARG A 84 8.70 -1.43 -15.44
C ARG A 84 8.78 -1.73 -13.95
N LEU A 85 8.79 -0.69 -13.10
CA LEU A 85 8.81 -0.86 -11.65
C LEU A 85 7.54 -1.55 -11.16
N ILE A 86 6.37 -1.17 -11.66
CA ILE A 86 5.11 -1.84 -11.33
C ILE A 86 5.16 -3.31 -11.76
N GLY A 87 5.63 -3.60 -12.96
CA GLY A 87 5.76 -4.97 -13.46
C GLY A 87 6.67 -5.83 -12.59
N GLU A 88 7.84 -5.31 -12.21
CA GLU A 88 8.77 -6.00 -11.33
C GLU A 88 8.20 -6.18 -9.92
N PHE A 89 7.51 -5.16 -9.41
CA PHE A 89 6.84 -5.21 -8.11
C PHE A 89 5.78 -6.31 -8.09
N GLU A 90 4.93 -6.36 -9.12
CA GLU A 90 3.91 -7.42 -9.23
C GLU A 90 4.54 -8.81 -9.36
N ALA A 91 5.58 -8.96 -10.19
CA ALA A 91 6.26 -10.23 -10.37
C ALA A 91 6.85 -10.73 -9.04
N HIS A 92 7.44 -9.82 -8.27
CA HIS A 92 7.99 -10.15 -6.96
C HIS A 92 6.90 -10.56 -5.97
N ALA A 93 5.78 -9.85 -5.97
CA ALA A 93 4.63 -10.19 -5.12
C ALA A 93 4.03 -11.54 -5.52
N ARG A 94 3.90 -11.84 -6.81
CA ARG A 94 3.42 -13.15 -7.27
C ARG A 94 4.35 -14.28 -6.84
N ALA A 95 5.65 -14.05 -6.86
CA ALA A 95 6.63 -15.02 -6.36
C ALA A 95 6.46 -15.30 -4.87
N ARG A 96 5.88 -14.36 -4.10
CA ARG A 96 5.51 -14.56 -2.69
C ARG A 96 4.14 -15.23 -2.52
N GLY A 97 3.43 -15.53 -3.59
CA GLY A 97 2.10 -16.14 -3.54
C GLY A 97 0.95 -15.14 -3.56
N CYS A 98 1.20 -13.86 -3.83
CA CYS A 98 0.13 -12.87 -3.93
C CYS A 98 -0.68 -13.05 -5.22
N ALA A 99 -2.00 -12.97 -5.10
CA ALA A 99 -2.94 -13.07 -6.21
C ALA A 99 -3.82 -11.82 -6.33
N GLN A 100 -3.88 -10.98 -5.29
CA GLN A 100 -4.67 -9.74 -5.26
C GLN A 100 -3.74 -8.54 -5.09
N PHE A 101 -3.96 -7.52 -5.93
CA PHE A 101 -3.11 -6.35 -5.98
C PHE A 101 -3.94 -5.09 -5.81
N TYR A 102 -3.49 -4.20 -4.93
CA TYR A 102 -4.10 -2.90 -4.67
C TYR A 102 -3.08 -1.81 -4.98
N LEU A 103 -3.52 -0.80 -5.71
CA LEU A 103 -2.69 0.35 -6.10
C LEU A 103 -3.12 1.61 -5.35
#